data_c0971b8872eb8cf4e0cd94a1a3cb8f01
#
_entry.id   c0971b8872eb8cf4e0cd94a1a3cb8f01
#
_cell.length_a   1.000
_cell.length_b   1.000
_cell.length_c   1.000
_cell.angle_alpha   90.00
_cell.angle_beta   90.00
_cell.angle_gamma   90.00
#
_symmetry.space_group_name_H-M   'P 1'
#
loop_
_entity.id
_entity.type
_entity.pdbx_description
1 polymer ?
#
loop_
_entity_poly.entity_id
_entity_poly.type
_entity_poly.pdbx_seq_one_letter_code
_entity_poly.pdbx_strand_id
1 'polypeptide(L)'
;MLILICCQTGLLSAQNLQFGLTKLVGSKQDTVPTGKIWKIESFVYSRTLADCPGGSTSINLSDSIVLNGFNTAVRAQRFAGLWHPWRSDTYGPEFFLWEQKTPMWLPSGTTLAAGTGVRYISILEFKETP
;
A
#
# COMPACT_ATOMS: atom_id res chain seq x y z
N MET A 1 -40.63 -38.15 -14.11
CA MET A 1 -39.32 -38.13 -13.42
C MET A 1 -38.90 -36.68 -13.32
N LEU A 2 -39.14 -36.09 -12.16
CA LEU A 2 -38.92 -34.67 -11.90
C LEU A 2 -37.54 -34.54 -11.24
N ILE A 3 -36.57 -33.97 -11.97
CA ILE A 3 -35.24 -33.73 -11.44
C ILE A 3 -35.31 -32.41 -10.64
N LEU A 4 -35.29 -32.53 -9.30
CA LEU A 4 -35.17 -31.40 -8.41
C LEU A 4 -33.71 -30.92 -8.44
N ILE A 5 -33.42 -29.86 -9.18
CA ILE A 5 -32.12 -29.17 -9.09
C ILE A 5 -32.13 -28.37 -7.78
N CYS A 6 -31.47 -28.93 -6.77
CA CYS A 6 -31.23 -28.25 -5.51
C CYS A 6 -30.18 -27.15 -5.76
N CYS A 7 -30.65 -25.92 -6.02
CA CYS A 7 -29.81 -24.74 -6.08
C CYS A 7 -29.35 -24.45 -4.64
N GLN A 8 -28.16 -24.95 -4.27
CA GLN A 8 -27.50 -24.52 -3.04
C GLN A 8 -27.05 -23.08 -3.23
N THR A 9 -27.90 -22.15 -2.86
CA THR A 9 -27.48 -20.78 -2.60
C THR A 9 -26.54 -20.83 -1.41
N GLY A 10 -25.24 -20.90 -1.68
CA GLY A 10 -24.22 -20.64 -0.67
C GLY A 10 -24.50 -19.26 -0.09
N LEU A 11 -25.03 -19.23 1.13
CA LEU A 11 -25.09 -18.03 1.92
C LEU A 11 -23.66 -17.57 2.11
N LEU A 12 -23.24 -16.58 1.34
CA LEU A 12 -22.07 -15.76 1.66
C LEU A 12 -22.37 -15.12 3.00
N SER A 13 -21.96 -15.80 4.07
CA SER A 13 -21.97 -15.22 5.40
C SER A 13 -21.13 -13.96 5.33
N ALA A 14 -21.76 -12.80 5.35
CA ALA A 14 -21.09 -11.54 5.54
C ALA A 14 -20.33 -11.67 6.87
N GLN A 15 -18.99 -11.76 6.78
CA GLN A 15 -18.16 -11.80 7.98
C GLN A 15 -18.41 -10.53 8.76
N ASN A 16 -18.99 -10.64 9.94
CA ASN A 16 -19.12 -9.52 10.85
C ASN A 16 -17.73 -9.20 11.40
N LEU A 17 -17.12 -8.16 10.86
CA LEU A 17 -15.86 -7.65 11.36
C LEU A 17 -16.13 -6.72 12.53
N GLN A 18 -15.55 -7.03 13.66
CA GLN A 18 -15.58 -6.15 14.83
C GLN A 18 -14.28 -5.39 14.94
N PHE A 19 -14.35 -4.06 14.96
CA PHE A 19 -13.19 -3.22 15.20
C PHE A 19 -12.51 -3.54 16.53
N GLY A 20 -11.21 -3.72 16.52
CA GLY A 20 -10.39 -4.00 17.69
C GLY A 20 -9.57 -2.79 18.13
N LEU A 21 -8.60 -2.40 17.34
CA LEU A 21 -7.67 -1.31 17.68
C LEU A 21 -7.06 -0.66 16.45
N THR A 22 -6.47 0.53 16.67
CA THR A 22 -5.59 1.20 15.71
C THR A 22 -4.14 0.94 16.10
N LYS A 23 -3.27 0.71 15.13
CA LYS A 23 -1.87 0.39 15.35
C LYS A 23 -0.97 1.03 14.29
N LEU A 24 0.26 1.36 14.68
CA LEU A 24 1.32 1.76 13.77
C LEU A 24 2.35 0.65 13.66
N VAL A 25 2.62 0.20 12.44
CA VAL A 25 3.69 -0.77 12.15
C VAL A 25 4.88 -0.02 11.59
N GLY A 26 6.02 -0.14 12.26
CA GLY A 26 7.28 0.46 11.86
C GLY A 26 8.19 -0.53 11.11
N SER A 27 9.51 -0.31 11.20
CA SER A 27 10.52 -1.16 10.55
C SER A 27 10.64 -2.56 11.15
N LYS A 28 10.23 -2.73 12.40
CA LYS A 28 10.16 -4.07 13.01
C LYS A 28 8.97 -4.82 12.43
N GLN A 29 9.25 -6.03 11.90
CA GLN A 29 8.21 -6.89 11.36
C GLN A 29 7.17 -7.24 12.43
N ASP A 30 5.92 -7.17 12.02
CA ASP A 30 4.76 -7.58 12.81
C ASP A 30 3.90 -8.56 12.00
N THR A 31 3.08 -9.33 12.66
CA THR A 31 2.28 -10.37 12.04
C THR A 31 0.82 -10.21 12.41
N VAL A 32 -0.07 -10.30 11.42
CA VAL A 32 -1.51 -10.31 11.66
C VAL A 32 -1.86 -11.53 12.53
N PRO A 33 -2.39 -11.33 13.75
CA PRO A 33 -2.68 -12.43 14.66
C PRO A 33 -3.76 -13.37 14.12
N THR A 34 -3.77 -14.61 14.61
CA THR A 34 -4.83 -15.57 14.28
C THR A 34 -6.19 -15.03 14.66
N GLY A 35 -7.18 -15.17 13.77
CA GLY A 35 -8.54 -14.66 13.96
C GLY A 35 -8.67 -13.14 13.84
N LYS A 36 -7.64 -12.49 13.30
CA LYS A 36 -7.64 -11.04 13.04
C LYS A 36 -7.45 -10.76 11.56
N ILE A 37 -7.92 -9.60 11.16
CA ILE A 37 -7.67 -9.00 9.85
C ILE A 37 -7.14 -7.59 10.07
N TRP A 38 -6.13 -7.20 9.33
CA TRP A 38 -5.65 -5.83 9.31
C TRP A 38 -6.09 -5.12 8.05
N LYS A 39 -6.46 -3.87 8.20
CA LYS A 39 -6.77 -2.96 7.12
C LYS A 39 -5.74 -1.84 7.13
N ILE A 40 -4.93 -1.74 6.09
CA ILE A 40 -4.02 -0.61 5.92
C ILE A 40 -4.84 0.61 5.51
N GLU A 41 -4.76 1.66 6.33
CA GLU A 41 -5.45 2.93 6.07
C GLU A 41 -4.56 3.91 5.30
N SER A 42 -3.29 3.99 5.70
CA SER A 42 -2.36 4.95 5.11
C SER A 42 -0.91 4.59 5.38
N PHE A 43 -0.02 5.20 4.62
CA PHE A 43 1.43 5.14 4.79
C PHE A 43 1.95 6.50 5.24
N VAL A 44 2.78 6.50 6.28
CA VAL A 44 3.51 7.70 6.74
C VAL A 44 4.91 7.63 6.15
N TYR A 45 5.20 8.50 5.22
CA TYR A 45 6.48 8.52 4.53
C TYR A 45 7.53 9.28 5.34
N SER A 46 8.77 8.83 5.29
CA SER A 46 9.92 9.47 5.96
C SER A 46 10.49 10.63 5.17
N ARG A 47 10.10 10.74 3.90
CA ARG A 47 10.56 11.79 2.98
C ARG A 47 9.40 12.37 2.19
N THR A 48 9.49 13.65 1.86
CA THR A 48 8.59 14.29 0.91
C THR A 48 8.91 13.83 -0.52
N LEU A 49 7.95 14.00 -1.42
CA LEU A 49 8.23 13.87 -2.84
C LEU A 49 9.28 14.92 -3.23
N ALA A 50 10.23 14.53 -4.08
CA ALA A 50 11.22 15.47 -4.57
C ALA A 50 10.55 16.48 -5.49
N ASP A 51 10.86 17.76 -5.27
CA ASP A 51 10.52 18.82 -6.21
C ASP A 51 11.30 18.61 -7.52
N CYS A 52 10.77 19.13 -8.62
CA CYS A 52 11.46 19.11 -9.90
C CYS A 52 12.78 19.89 -9.80
N PRO A 53 13.95 19.22 -9.81
CA PRO A 53 15.22 19.93 -9.77
C PRO A 53 15.42 20.71 -11.07
N GLY A 54 15.89 21.94 -10.97
CA GLY A 54 16.39 22.67 -12.11
C GLY A 54 17.66 21.99 -12.66
N GLY A 55 17.72 21.73 -13.94
CA GLY A 55 18.89 21.12 -14.61
C GLY A 55 18.68 19.68 -15.08
N SER A 56 19.77 19.05 -15.52
CA SER A 56 19.77 17.68 -16.07
C SER A 56 19.96 16.64 -14.98
N THR A 57 18.94 16.45 -14.14
CA THR A 57 18.97 15.41 -13.10
C THR A 57 17.78 14.46 -13.28
N SER A 58 18.05 13.17 -13.23
CA SER A 58 17.01 12.16 -13.10
C SER A 58 16.88 11.75 -11.64
N ILE A 59 15.65 11.68 -11.14
CA ILE A 59 15.34 11.19 -9.82
C ILE A 59 14.48 9.94 -9.98
N ASN A 60 14.86 8.90 -9.25
CA ASN A 60 14.11 7.67 -9.18
C ASN A 60 13.93 7.32 -7.71
N LEU A 61 12.76 7.56 -7.18
CA LEU A 61 12.41 7.28 -5.79
C LEU A 61 11.36 6.17 -5.74
N SER A 62 11.60 5.21 -4.90
CA SER A 62 10.62 4.16 -4.60
C SER A 62 10.53 3.98 -3.10
N ASP A 63 9.33 4.10 -2.58
CA ASP A 63 9.01 3.81 -1.19
C ASP A 63 8.31 2.45 -1.13
N SER A 64 8.68 1.64 -0.15
CA SER A 64 8.23 0.26 -0.07
C SER A 64 7.84 -0.16 1.34
N ILE A 65 7.03 -1.19 1.41
CA ILE A 65 6.77 -1.99 2.59
C ILE A 65 7.34 -3.39 2.39
N VAL A 66 7.54 -4.12 3.47
CA VAL A 66 7.87 -5.54 3.43
C VAL A 66 6.61 -6.32 3.75
N LEU A 67 6.08 -7.02 2.77
CA LEU A 67 4.87 -7.82 2.88
C LEU A 67 5.24 -9.30 2.66
N ASN A 68 5.01 -10.15 3.66
CA ASN A 68 5.39 -11.57 3.62
C ASN A 68 6.86 -11.81 3.20
N GLY A 69 7.76 -10.94 3.67
CA GLY A 69 9.19 -11.01 3.36
C GLY A 69 9.59 -10.38 2.02
N PHE A 70 8.66 -9.88 1.23
CA PHE A 70 8.93 -9.25 -0.07
C PHE A 70 8.81 -7.73 -0.01
N ASN A 71 9.78 -7.04 -0.61
CA ASN A 71 9.67 -5.61 -0.80
C ASN A 71 8.58 -5.30 -1.84
N THR A 72 7.57 -4.57 -1.39
CA THR A 72 6.42 -4.19 -2.21
C THR A 72 6.39 -2.67 -2.32
N ALA A 73 6.50 -2.14 -3.52
CA ALA A 73 6.42 -0.70 -3.74
C ALA A 73 5.04 -0.18 -3.38
N VAL A 74 4.98 0.93 -2.65
CA VAL A 74 3.73 1.62 -2.28
C VAL A 74 3.67 3.03 -2.84
N ARG A 75 4.82 3.60 -3.20
CA ARG A 75 4.91 4.87 -3.92
C ARG A 75 6.16 4.87 -4.79
N ALA A 76 6.03 5.28 -6.02
CA ALA A 76 7.15 5.47 -6.93
C ALA A 76 7.05 6.83 -7.61
N GLN A 77 8.16 7.54 -7.63
CA GLN A 77 8.32 8.81 -8.34
C GLN A 77 9.48 8.69 -9.30
N ARG A 78 9.24 8.96 -10.54
CA ARG A 78 10.27 9.05 -11.56
C ARG A 78 10.25 10.44 -12.18
N PHE A 79 11.40 11.04 -12.21
CA PHE A 79 11.65 12.27 -12.92
C PHE A 79 12.84 12.05 -13.83
N ALA A 80 12.66 12.22 -15.13
CA ALA A 80 13.72 12.11 -16.11
C ALA A 80 13.60 13.25 -17.11
N GLY A 81 14.67 14.00 -17.32
CA GLY A 81 14.69 15.03 -18.35
C GLY A 81 15.60 16.22 -18.02
N LEU A 82 15.89 16.96 -19.07
CA LEU A 82 16.55 18.26 -19.02
C LEU A 82 15.48 19.31 -18.82
N TRP A 83 15.42 19.93 -17.66
CA TRP A 83 14.55 21.07 -17.44
C TRP A 83 15.37 22.35 -17.42
N HIS A 84 15.15 23.22 -18.42
CA HIS A 84 15.69 24.56 -18.46
C HIS A 84 14.56 25.57 -18.35
N PRO A 85 14.43 26.27 -17.23
CA PRO A 85 13.30 27.18 -16.99
C PRO A 85 13.23 28.36 -17.97
N TRP A 86 14.29 28.61 -18.72
CA TRP A 86 14.38 29.70 -19.70
C TRP A 86 14.38 29.27 -21.18
N ARG A 87 14.17 27.98 -21.45
CA ARG A 87 14.06 27.47 -22.83
C ARG A 87 12.66 26.92 -23.05
N SER A 88 11.92 27.53 -23.97
CA SER A 88 10.57 27.12 -24.35
C SER A 88 10.54 25.88 -25.27
N ASP A 89 11.70 25.46 -25.80
CA ASP A 89 11.86 24.38 -26.75
C ASP A 89 12.35 23.06 -26.14
N THR A 90 12.53 23.02 -24.85
CA THR A 90 12.92 21.80 -24.15
C THR A 90 11.73 20.88 -23.95
N TYR A 91 11.91 19.60 -24.29
CA TYR A 91 10.99 18.54 -23.92
C TYR A 91 10.80 18.60 -22.39
N GLY A 92 9.57 18.81 -21.96
CA GLY A 92 9.25 18.87 -20.54
C GLY A 92 9.74 17.59 -19.84
N PRO A 93 10.16 17.69 -18.58
CA PRO A 93 10.59 16.54 -17.83
C PRO A 93 9.47 15.50 -17.78
N GLU A 94 9.81 14.26 -18.05
CA GLU A 94 8.90 13.14 -17.85
C GLU A 94 8.71 12.94 -16.35
N PHE A 95 7.54 13.29 -15.86
CA PHE A 95 7.18 13.09 -14.46
C PHE A 95 6.20 11.93 -14.35
N PHE A 96 6.56 10.95 -13.53
CA PHE A 96 5.71 9.82 -13.19
C PHE A 96 5.56 9.75 -11.67
N LEU A 97 4.33 9.72 -11.22
CA LEU A 97 3.97 9.46 -9.83
C LEU A 97 2.97 8.32 -9.77
N TRP A 98 3.28 7.32 -8.99
CA TRP A 98 2.38 6.23 -8.69
C TRP A 98 2.30 6.03 -7.18
N GLU A 99 1.10 5.83 -6.68
CA GLU A 99 0.85 5.49 -5.28
C GLU A 99 -0.11 4.31 -5.20
N GLN A 100 0.19 3.40 -4.28
CA GLN A 100 -0.69 2.29 -3.96
C GLN A 100 -2.00 2.81 -3.38
N LYS A 101 -3.11 2.42 -3.97
CA LYS A 101 -4.42 2.76 -3.43
C LYS A 101 -4.69 1.98 -2.14
N THR A 102 -5.13 2.70 -1.12
CA THR A 102 -5.66 2.13 0.13
C THR A 102 -7.19 2.17 0.10
N PRO A 103 -7.86 1.33 0.86
CA PRO A 103 -7.33 0.39 1.84
C PRO A 103 -6.82 -0.91 1.21
N MET A 104 -5.89 -1.55 1.91
CA MET A 104 -5.44 -2.92 1.64
C MET A 104 -5.82 -3.81 2.83
N TRP A 105 -6.36 -4.99 2.55
CA TRP A 105 -6.75 -5.94 3.57
C TRP A 105 -5.74 -7.07 3.69
N LEU A 106 -5.29 -7.34 4.90
CA LEU A 106 -4.29 -8.36 5.21
C LEU A 106 -4.91 -9.45 6.08
N PRO A 107 -4.97 -10.69 5.58
CA PRO A 107 -5.49 -11.80 6.36
C PRO A 107 -4.54 -12.22 7.47
N SER A 108 -5.06 -12.99 8.41
CA SER A 108 -4.29 -13.64 9.48
C SER A 108 -3.04 -14.34 8.95
N GLY A 109 -1.93 -14.21 9.65
CA GLY A 109 -0.63 -14.79 9.29
C GLY A 109 0.20 -13.93 8.33
N THR A 110 -0.34 -12.87 7.75
CA THR A 110 0.42 -11.93 6.92
C THR A 110 1.45 -11.20 7.76
N THR A 111 2.69 -11.12 7.30
CA THR A 111 3.73 -10.31 7.95
C THR A 111 3.87 -8.97 7.26
N LEU A 112 4.10 -7.91 8.03
CA LEU A 112 4.17 -6.54 7.57
C LEU A 112 5.29 -5.78 8.28
N ALA A 113 6.05 -4.98 7.55
CA ALA A 113 6.99 -4.02 8.09
C ALA A 113 7.09 -2.80 7.17
N ALA A 114 7.43 -1.65 7.73
CA ALA A 114 7.82 -0.50 6.95
C ALA A 114 9.18 -0.77 6.28
N GLY A 115 9.25 -0.48 4.99
CA GLY A 115 10.46 -0.60 4.19
C GLY A 115 11.09 0.76 3.90
N THR A 116 11.80 0.84 2.77
CA THR A 116 12.50 2.07 2.37
C THR A 116 11.51 3.21 2.15
N GLY A 117 11.78 4.37 2.74
CA GLY A 117 11.00 5.59 2.56
C GLY A 117 9.66 5.62 3.30
N VAL A 118 9.23 4.52 3.91
CA VAL A 118 8.05 4.44 4.76
C VAL A 118 8.48 4.42 6.22
N ARG A 119 7.96 5.33 7.01
CA ARG A 119 8.28 5.42 8.45
C ARG A 119 7.33 4.54 9.28
N TYR A 120 6.04 4.66 9.00
CA TYR A 120 4.99 3.89 9.66
C TYR A 120 3.89 3.54 8.68
N ILE A 121 3.21 2.44 8.97
CA ILE A 121 2.01 1.98 8.30
C ILE A 121 0.88 2.06 9.32
N SER A 122 -0.15 2.85 9.02
CA SER A 122 -1.34 2.95 9.88
C SER A 122 -2.30 1.83 9.53
N ILE A 123 -2.65 1.04 10.53
CA ILE A 123 -3.58 -0.08 10.37
C ILE A 123 -4.75 0.01 11.35
N LEU A 124 -5.88 -0.52 10.93
CA LEU A 124 -6.99 -0.90 11.78
C LEU A 124 -7.03 -2.42 11.90
N GLU A 125 -7.11 -2.91 13.12
CA GLU A 125 -7.29 -4.33 13.40
C GLU A 125 -8.76 -4.64 13.63
N PHE A 126 -9.23 -5.68 12.97
CA PHE A 126 -10.58 -6.21 13.13
C PHE A 126 -10.50 -7.65 13.62
N LYS A 127 -11.47 -8.03 14.44
CA LYS A 127 -11.68 -9.41 14.83
C LYS A 127 -12.70 -10.04 13.90
N GLU A 128 -12.38 -11.22 13.40
CA GLU A 128 -13.37 -12.06 12.73
C GLU A 128 -14.30 -12.64 13.79
N THR A 129 -15.60 -12.38 13.65
CA THR A 129 -16.60 -13.03 14.46
C THR A 129 -17.21 -14.19 13.69
N PRO A 130 -17.35 -15.36 14.31
CA PRO A 130 -17.98 -16.50 13.65
C PRO A 130 -19.45 -16.26 13.29
#